data_f377628376eef22e51fe8f53227c28a5
#
_entry.id   f377628376eef22e51fe8f53227c28a5
#
_cell.length_a   1.000
_cell.length_b   1.000
_cell.length_c   1.000
_cell.angle_alpha   90.00
_cell.angle_beta   90.00
_cell.angle_gamma   90.00
#
_symmetry.space_group_name_H-M   'P 1'
#
loop_
_entity.id
_entity.type
_entity.pdbx_description
1 polymer ?
#
loop_
_entity_poly.entity_id
_entity_poly.type
_entity_poly.pdbx_seq_one_letter_code
_entity_poly.pdbx_strand_id
1 'polypeptide(L)'
;MDRRSFISFGTLAAGALMSGGFARIVADDAKPNPGATVATTAGKVRGILTDQVHAFKGIPYGASTAGTNRFMPPKKREAWTDVRDCFELGPRSPQLLSSFHGVVPPEVEVMDRDEPMSEDCLMLNVWTSAVGSGHKRPVMVWLHGGGYTSGSGGFICYDGTQLAKKHDVVAVSVNHRLTALGYLYLAGIGGEKYANSSNLGNLDIIAALEWVRDNIAAFGGDPGNVTIFGQSGGGGKVSSLMAMPAAKGLFHRAVVQSGAAVKGVSIDAANKSTALYLSKLNLKPDQVDQLQTLSVDQLLGVTGGGLFGAPGLAFAPVVDGKTLPTDPFDPVAPELSANIPLLIGTVETEVTFFPNQILDPIDDASLHAHVKQTLRGASDDQVDKVIAAYKAGRPGASNTDIFLILASDATFRAGVVTEADRKAAQGKAPVYQYYFTWRSPVREGKLRSFHTLEIPFVFDNVDAAKSMTGSGEDRYALASKMSAAWVAFAKTGNPNTKELANWPAFDTTKRATMIFNDECKVVNDPHGDEQRLLRSIQASA
;
A
#
# COMPACT_ATOMS: atom_id res chain seq x y z
N MET A 1 2.47 -59.55 -20.51
CA MET A 1 3.44 -59.78 -21.61
C MET A 1 4.08 -58.41 -21.85
N ASP A 2 5.12 -58.16 -21.22
CA ASP A 2 6.55 -58.37 -21.45
C ASP A 2 7.10 -57.35 -22.45
N ARG A 3 7.84 -56.40 -21.93
CA ARG A 3 9.29 -56.21 -21.81
C ARG A 3 10.03 -55.81 -23.10
N ARG A 4 10.74 -54.72 -22.95
CA ARG A 4 12.15 -54.46 -23.35
C ARG A 4 12.47 -53.85 -24.71
N SER A 5 13.07 -52.65 -24.59
CA SER A 5 14.40 -52.26 -25.08
C SER A 5 14.61 -52.09 -26.59
N PHE A 6 15.10 -50.94 -26.99
CA PHE A 6 16.38 -50.82 -27.72
C PHE A 6 16.98 -49.42 -27.65
N ILE A 7 18.22 -49.44 -27.48
CA ILE A 7 19.31 -48.50 -27.21
C ILE A 7 19.82 -47.87 -28.53
N SER A 8 20.27 -46.62 -28.39
CA SER A 8 21.48 -45.98 -28.96
C SER A 8 21.58 -45.55 -30.41
N PHE A 9 22.03 -44.35 -30.57
CA PHE A 9 23.23 -43.69 -31.12
C PHE A 9 22.82 -42.27 -31.49
N GLY A 10 23.27 -41.18 -30.95
CA GLY A 10 24.64 -40.74 -30.77
C GLY A 10 25.03 -39.78 -31.87
N THR A 11 24.97 -38.46 -31.60
CA THR A 11 25.91 -37.50 -32.22
C THR A 11 26.02 -36.28 -31.32
N LEU A 12 27.22 -36.03 -30.85
CA LEU A 12 27.65 -34.82 -30.15
C LEU A 12 27.50 -33.59 -31.06
N ALA A 13 26.77 -32.57 -30.56
CA ALA A 13 27.01 -31.19 -30.97
C ALA A 13 27.31 -30.39 -29.68
N ALA A 14 28.57 -30.05 -29.51
CA ALA A 14 29.06 -29.14 -28.47
C ALA A 14 28.52 -27.74 -28.73
N GLY A 15 27.47 -27.35 -28.04
CA GLY A 15 26.98 -25.98 -27.96
C GLY A 15 27.58 -25.34 -26.72
N ALA A 16 28.46 -24.39 -26.92
CA ALA A 16 29.04 -23.56 -25.87
C ALA A 16 27.93 -22.85 -25.10
N LEU A 17 27.68 -23.24 -23.86
CA LEU A 17 26.96 -22.48 -22.87
C LEU A 17 27.78 -21.24 -22.54
N MET A 18 27.45 -20.13 -23.19
CA MET A 18 27.83 -18.81 -22.69
C MET A 18 27.11 -18.60 -21.35
N SER A 19 27.80 -18.88 -20.27
CA SER A 19 27.48 -18.37 -18.93
C SER A 19 27.57 -16.84 -18.99
N GLY A 20 26.46 -16.20 -19.28
CA GLY A 20 26.29 -14.77 -19.03
C GLY A 20 26.34 -14.56 -17.53
N GLY A 21 27.54 -14.37 -17.01
CA GLY A 21 27.73 -13.86 -15.66
C GLY A 21 27.10 -12.48 -15.60
N PHE A 22 25.98 -12.35 -14.89
CA PHE A 22 25.54 -11.07 -14.38
C PHE A 22 26.68 -10.56 -13.50
N ALA A 23 27.47 -9.62 -14.02
CA ALA A 23 28.40 -8.86 -13.22
C ALA A 23 27.55 -8.22 -12.11
N ARG A 24 27.62 -8.76 -10.90
CA ARG A 24 27.32 -8.00 -9.70
C ARG A 24 28.17 -6.74 -9.81
N ILE A 25 27.54 -5.61 -10.03
CA ILE A 25 28.16 -4.32 -9.76
C ILE A 25 28.40 -4.38 -8.26
N VAL A 26 29.61 -4.74 -7.87
CA VAL A 26 30.12 -4.56 -6.51
C VAL A 26 30.07 -3.05 -6.33
N ALA A 27 29.08 -2.57 -5.61
CA ALA A 27 29.08 -1.20 -5.14
C ALA A 27 30.40 -1.01 -4.39
N ASP A 28 31.15 -0.02 -4.79
CA ASP A 28 32.40 0.40 -4.19
C ASP A 28 32.25 0.37 -2.66
N ASP A 29 33.13 -0.33 -1.94
CA ASP A 29 33.19 -0.42 -0.48
C ASP A 29 33.52 0.94 0.19
N ALA A 30 33.08 2.04 -0.37
CA ALA A 30 33.18 3.35 0.24
C ALA A 30 32.39 3.31 1.56
N LYS A 31 33.10 3.44 2.68
CA LYS A 31 32.47 3.54 4.00
C LYS A 31 31.39 4.60 3.96
N PRO A 32 30.16 4.31 4.45
CA PRO A 32 29.08 5.27 4.44
C PRO A 32 29.53 6.57 5.10
N ASN A 33 29.28 7.72 4.47
CA ASN A 33 29.56 9.02 5.06
C ASN A 33 28.67 9.18 6.30
N PRO A 34 29.23 9.18 7.54
CA PRO A 34 28.42 9.23 8.74
C PRO A 34 27.65 10.56 8.75
N GLY A 35 26.33 10.48 8.82
CA GLY A 35 25.45 11.61 9.00
C GLY A 35 25.37 12.05 10.46
N ALA A 36 24.33 12.83 10.76
CA ALA A 36 24.09 13.32 12.10
C ALA A 36 23.75 12.17 13.08
N THR A 37 24.09 12.38 14.34
CA THR A 37 23.60 11.57 15.47
C THR A 37 22.42 12.30 16.12
N VAL A 38 21.30 11.61 16.28
CA VAL A 38 20.06 12.15 16.84
C VAL A 38 19.68 11.37 18.11
N ALA A 39 19.28 12.07 19.15
CA ALA A 39 18.74 11.46 20.35
C ALA A 39 17.24 11.17 20.16
N THR A 40 16.84 9.95 20.49
CA THR A 40 15.45 9.52 20.58
C THR A 40 15.07 9.19 22.03
N THR A 41 13.81 8.96 22.29
CA THR A 41 13.33 8.56 23.62
C THR A 41 13.89 7.20 24.09
N ALA A 42 14.38 6.36 23.15
CA ALA A 42 14.94 5.05 23.47
C ALA A 42 16.49 5.03 23.47
N GLY A 43 17.15 5.99 22.79
CA GLY A 43 18.61 6.05 22.70
C GLY A 43 19.06 6.86 21.49
N LYS A 44 20.35 6.90 21.25
CA LYS A 44 20.93 7.66 20.13
C LYS A 44 20.98 6.81 18.86
N VAL A 45 20.65 7.44 17.72
CA VAL A 45 20.76 6.84 16.38
C VAL A 45 21.63 7.71 15.48
N ARG A 46 22.43 7.08 14.62
CA ARG A 46 23.26 7.76 13.63
C ARG A 46 22.85 7.34 12.22
N GLY A 47 22.56 8.33 11.37
CA GLY A 47 22.21 8.12 9.97
C GLY A 47 23.40 8.22 9.03
N ILE A 48 23.14 8.09 7.73
CA ILE A 48 24.07 8.42 6.65
C ILE A 48 23.70 9.76 6.03
N LEU A 49 24.67 10.46 5.47
CA LEU A 49 24.46 11.68 4.70
C LEU A 49 24.78 11.41 3.23
N THR A 50 23.77 11.50 2.37
CA THR A 50 23.89 11.34 0.92
C THR A 50 23.11 12.46 0.25
N ASP A 51 23.69 13.14 -0.72
CA ASP A 51 23.03 14.20 -1.49
C ASP A 51 22.36 15.29 -0.62
N GLN A 52 22.99 15.67 0.48
CA GLN A 52 22.49 16.66 1.47
C GLN A 52 21.25 16.18 2.25
N VAL A 53 20.92 14.90 2.20
CA VAL A 53 19.82 14.29 2.96
C VAL A 53 20.40 13.33 4.00
N HIS A 54 19.99 13.49 5.24
CA HIS A 54 20.22 12.51 6.30
C HIS A 54 19.19 11.41 6.19
N ALA A 55 19.64 10.18 5.96
CA ALA A 55 18.82 8.99 5.96
C ALA A 55 19.13 8.13 7.18
N PHE A 56 18.12 7.85 7.98
CA PHE A 56 18.19 6.94 9.14
C PHE A 56 17.32 5.74 8.81
N LYS A 57 17.90 4.58 8.62
CA LYS A 57 17.20 3.36 8.20
C LYS A 57 17.20 2.33 9.32
N GLY A 58 16.10 1.61 9.50
CA GLY A 58 15.97 0.56 10.50
C GLY A 58 15.96 1.08 11.95
N ILE A 59 15.34 2.23 12.21
CA ILE A 59 15.15 2.71 13.58
C ILE A 59 14.05 1.88 14.24
N PRO A 60 14.33 1.18 15.38
CA PRO A 60 13.31 0.42 16.08
C PRO A 60 12.35 1.35 16.84
N TYR A 61 11.05 1.27 16.53
CA TYR A 61 10.00 1.99 17.26
C TYR A 61 9.27 1.12 18.28
N GLY A 62 9.43 -0.21 18.19
CA GLY A 62 8.81 -1.17 19.10
C GLY A 62 9.76 -2.31 19.46
N ALA A 63 9.42 -3.06 20.49
CA ALA A 63 10.11 -4.27 20.89
C ALA A 63 9.85 -5.40 19.90
N SER A 64 10.70 -6.45 19.93
CA SER A 64 10.47 -7.67 19.14
C SER A 64 9.10 -8.27 19.46
N THR A 65 8.39 -8.68 18.40
CA THR A 65 7.08 -9.33 18.49
C THR A 65 7.16 -10.85 18.58
N ALA A 66 8.36 -11.40 18.71
CA ALA A 66 8.61 -12.84 18.81
C ALA A 66 8.23 -13.46 20.16
N GLY A 67 8.10 -14.79 20.19
CA GLY A 67 7.88 -15.56 21.39
C GLY A 67 6.58 -15.20 22.10
N THR A 68 6.65 -14.86 23.40
CA THR A 68 5.48 -14.48 24.20
C THR A 68 4.83 -13.15 23.78
N ASN A 69 5.50 -12.35 22.96
CA ASN A 69 4.94 -11.14 22.38
C ASN A 69 4.16 -11.39 21.08
N ARG A 70 4.23 -12.61 20.54
CA ARG A 70 3.49 -12.97 19.33
C ARG A 70 1.97 -12.91 19.59
N PHE A 71 1.23 -12.30 18.69
CA PHE A 71 -0.21 -12.01 18.81
C PHE A 71 -0.59 -11.07 19.96
N MET A 72 0.38 -10.34 20.52
CA MET A 72 0.17 -9.31 21.54
C MET A 72 0.31 -7.91 20.95
N PRO A 73 -0.31 -6.89 21.56
CA PRO A 73 -0.08 -5.49 21.19
C PRO A 73 1.40 -5.13 21.21
N PRO A 74 1.83 -4.17 20.38
CA PRO A 74 3.22 -3.71 20.35
C PRO A 74 3.63 -3.16 21.72
N LYS A 75 4.89 -3.40 22.08
CA LYS A 75 5.50 -2.86 23.31
C LYS A 75 6.56 -1.85 22.93
N LYS A 76 6.81 -0.88 23.82
CA LYS A 76 7.92 0.07 23.65
C LYS A 76 9.25 -0.68 23.61
N ARG A 77 10.17 -0.19 22.79
CA ARG A 77 11.56 -0.69 22.74
C ARG A 77 12.27 -0.35 24.05
N GLU A 78 13.06 -1.28 24.57
CA GLU A 78 13.97 -1.01 25.67
C GLU A 78 15.02 0.03 25.26
N ALA A 79 15.34 0.93 26.19
CA ALA A 79 16.34 1.96 25.95
C ALA A 79 17.73 1.35 25.82
N TRP A 80 18.56 1.99 24.98
CA TRP A 80 19.96 1.63 24.79
C TRP A 80 20.88 2.82 25.07
N THR A 81 22.14 2.55 25.45
CA THR A 81 23.13 3.58 25.86
C THR A 81 24.04 3.99 24.73
N ASP A 82 24.42 3.05 23.86
CA ASP A 82 25.35 3.28 22.76
C ASP A 82 24.68 3.98 21.57
N VAL A 83 25.48 4.54 20.67
CA VAL A 83 24.96 5.06 19.40
C VAL A 83 24.69 3.88 18.46
N ARG A 84 23.42 3.75 18.02
CA ARG A 84 23.02 2.75 17.02
C ARG A 84 23.20 3.32 15.62
N ASP A 85 23.96 2.63 14.78
CA ASP A 85 24.04 2.93 13.36
C ASP A 85 22.77 2.48 12.64
N CYS A 86 22.12 3.44 11.98
CA CYS A 86 20.90 3.26 11.21
C CYS A 86 21.19 3.53 9.72
N PHE A 87 22.13 2.75 9.16
CA PHE A 87 22.64 2.89 7.80
C PHE A 87 21.89 2.01 6.82
N GLU A 88 21.40 0.86 7.28
CA GLU A 88 20.75 -0.16 6.49
C GLU A 88 19.27 -0.33 6.90
N LEU A 89 18.46 -0.80 5.97
CA LEU A 89 17.06 -1.14 6.25
C LEU A 89 16.99 -2.21 7.34
N GLY A 90 16.08 -2.02 8.29
CA GLY A 90 15.78 -3.03 9.28
C GLY A 90 14.97 -4.19 8.68
N PRO A 91 14.84 -5.32 9.42
CA PRO A 91 14.06 -6.44 8.95
C PRO A 91 12.59 -6.06 8.68
N ARG A 92 12.04 -6.65 7.62
CA ARG A 92 10.60 -6.60 7.34
C ARG A 92 9.85 -7.71 8.06
N SER A 93 8.52 -7.57 8.17
CA SER A 93 7.66 -8.60 8.75
C SER A 93 7.81 -9.93 8.00
N PRO A 94 7.82 -11.07 8.70
CA PRO A 94 7.76 -12.37 8.06
C PRO A 94 6.56 -12.48 7.11
N GLN A 95 6.81 -12.94 5.90
CA GLN A 95 5.84 -13.06 4.81
C GLN A 95 6.32 -14.12 3.81
N LEU A 96 5.41 -14.68 3.02
CA LEU A 96 5.80 -15.55 1.92
C LEU A 96 6.30 -14.70 0.75
N LEU A 97 7.48 -15.00 0.22
CA LEU A 97 7.97 -14.35 -1.01
C LEU A 97 7.01 -14.54 -2.18
N SER A 98 6.38 -15.73 -2.28
CA SER A 98 5.34 -16.03 -3.25
C SER A 98 4.05 -15.20 -3.09
N SER A 99 3.94 -14.37 -2.07
CA SER A 99 2.85 -13.39 -1.98
C SER A 99 3.11 -12.14 -2.83
N PHE A 100 4.32 -11.96 -3.33
CA PHE A 100 4.70 -10.84 -4.18
C PHE A 100 5.42 -11.30 -5.45
N HIS A 101 6.56 -12.02 -5.31
CA HIS A 101 7.35 -12.51 -6.43
C HIS A 101 6.57 -13.54 -7.26
N GLY A 102 6.56 -13.34 -8.58
CA GLY A 102 5.79 -14.14 -9.52
C GLY A 102 4.28 -13.86 -9.55
N VAL A 103 3.81 -12.90 -8.74
CA VAL A 103 2.40 -12.48 -8.65
C VAL A 103 2.20 -11.10 -9.26
N VAL A 104 3.11 -10.18 -9.01
CA VAL A 104 3.08 -8.84 -9.58
C VAL A 104 3.87 -8.79 -10.90
N PRO A 105 3.68 -7.77 -11.76
CA PRO A 105 4.50 -7.61 -12.95
C PRO A 105 5.99 -7.51 -12.59
N PRO A 106 6.90 -8.12 -13.36
CA PRO A 106 8.35 -8.02 -13.12
C PRO A 106 8.86 -6.59 -13.00
N GLU A 107 8.20 -5.64 -13.66
CA GLU A 107 8.50 -4.21 -13.59
C GLU A 107 8.33 -3.63 -12.17
N VAL A 108 7.43 -4.22 -11.41
CA VAL A 108 7.18 -3.87 -10.00
C VAL A 108 7.99 -4.75 -9.06
N GLU A 109 8.16 -6.03 -9.40
CA GLU A 109 8.89 -7.00 -8.59
C GLU A 109 10.32 -6.53 -8.29
N VAL A 110 10.99 -5.90 -9.27
CA VAL A 110 12.35 -5.35 -9.11
C VAL A 110 12.43 -4.15 -8.17
N MET A 111 11.29 -3.60 -7.72
CA MET A 111 11.27 -2.56 -6.68
C MET A 111 11.46 -3.13 -5.27
N ASP A 112 11.24 -4.43 -5.09
CA ASP A 112 11.53 -5.11 -3.83
C ASP A 112 13.03 -5.20 -3.59
N ARG A 113 13.43 -5.12 -2.33
CA ARG A 113 14.81 -5.30 -1.90
C ARG A 113 14.94 -6.63 -1.17
N ASP A 114 16.11 -7.21 -1.24
CA ASP A 114 16.44 -8.40 -0.45
C ASP A 114 16.67 -7.99 1.02
N GLU A 115 15.57 -7.75 1.73
CA GLU A 115 15.59 -7.39 3.14
C GLU A 115 15.45 -8.64 4.01
N PRO A 116 16.17 -8.73 5.14
CA PRO A 116 15.96 -9.81 6.09
C PRO A 116 14.54 -9.78 6.65
N MET A 117 14.00 -10.95 6.96
CA MET A 117 12.69 -11.10 7.61
C MET A 117 12.87 -11.48 9.07
N SER A 118 12.14 -10.83 9.97
CA SER A 118 12.18 -11.12 11.40
C SER A 118 10.90 -10.68 12.09
N GLU A 119 10.55 -11.31 13.20
CA GLU A 119 9.53 -10.80 14.11
C GLU A 119 10.02 -9.57 14.93
N ASP A 120 11.32 -9.22 14.85
CA ASP A 120 11.84 -7.91 15.29
C ASP A 120 11.76 -6.89 14.14
N CYS A 121 10.56 -6.72 13.57
CA CYS A 121 10.27 -5.94 12.37
C CYS A 121 9.63 -4.58 12.63
N LEU A 122 9.44 -4.18 13.89
CA LEU A 122 8.85 -2.89 14.22
C LEU A 122 9.89 -1.78 14.02
N MET A 123 10.20 -1.52 12.74
CA MET A 123 11.23 -0.61 12.26
C MET A 123 10.64 0.48 11.39
N LEU A 124 11.24 1.66 11.40
CA LEU A 124 10.91 2.76 10.51
C LEU A 124 12.18 3.39 9.93
N ASN A 125 12.00 4.13 8.84
CA ASN A 125 13.06 4.86 8.19
C ASN A 125 12.70 6.35 8.15
N VAL A 126 13.69 7.24 8.26
CA VAL A 126 13.50 8.71 8.26
C VAL A 126 14.47 9.34 7.27
N TRP A 127 13.97 10.22 6.41
CA TRP A 127 14.78 11.08 5.51
C TRP A 127 14.49 12.54 5.81
N THR A 128 15.53 13.33 5.96
CA THR A 128 15.43 14.77 6.27
C THR A 128 16.61 15.55 5.72
N SER A 129 16.39 16.77 5.24
CA SER A 129 17.44 17.68 4.79
C SER A 129 18.24 18.31 5.93
N ALA A 130 17.68 18.36 7.15
CA ALA A 130 18.40 18.82 8.33
C ALA A 130 17.78 18.29 9.62
N VAL A 131 18.60 18.01 10.60
CA VAL A 131 18.20 17.55 11.93
C VAL A 131 18.06 18.73 12.91
N GLY A 132 17.38 18.49 14.03
CA GLY A 132 17.18 19.45 15.10
C GLY A 132 15.78 20.06 15.14
N SER A 133 15.31 20.35 16.35
CA SER A 133 13.89 20.71 16.62
C SER A 133 13.48 22.11 16.13
N GLY A 134 14.41 22.92 15.65
CA GLY A 134 14.12 24.29 15.19
C GLY A 134 13.42 24.39 13.83
N HIS A 135 13.41 23.32 13.02
CA HIS A 135 12.99 23.40 11.62
C HIS A 135 11.49 23.25 11.39
N LYS A 136 10.77 22.44 12.17
CA LYS A 136 9.30 22.25 12.09
C LYS A 136 8.79 21.89 10.68
N ARG A 137 9.45 20.97 9.99
CA ARG A 137 9.03 20.51 8.66
C ARG A 137 7.78 19.65 8.74
N PRO A 138 6.89 19.70 7.74
CA PRO A 138 5.81 18.72 7.62
C PRO A 138 6.37 17.31 7.59
N VAL A 139 5.68 16.37 8.24
CA VAL A 139 6.06 14.97 8.31
C VAL A 139 5.11 14.16 7.43
N MET A 140 5.65 13.36 6.52
CA MET A 140 4.88 12.48 5.65
C MET A 140 5.22 11.03 6.01
N VAL A 141 4.25 10.28 6.55
CA VAL A 141 4.42 8.91 7.01
C VAL A 141 3.79 7.94 6.01
N TRP A 142 4.63 7.19 5.31
CA TRP A 142 4.24 6.21 4.31
C TRP A 142 3.86 4.87 4.92
N LEU A 143 2.70 4.35 4.52
CA LEU A 143 2.19 3.03 4.84
C LEU A 143 2.18 2.19 3.55
N HIS A 144 3.03 1.17 3.49
CA HIS A 144 3.22 0.36 2.28
C HIS A 144 1.99 -0.48 1.92
N GLY A 145 1.88 -0.83 0.63
CA GLY A 145 0.88 -1.74 0.07
C GLY A 145 1.18 -3.22 0.31
N GLY A 146 0.75 -4.05 -0.64
CA GLY A 146 0.85 -5.52 -0.54
C GLY A 146 -0.29 -6.15 0.26
N GLY A 147 -1.46 -5.52 0.24
CA GLY A 147 -2.60 -5.91 1.08
C GLY A 147 -2.24 -5.80 2.55
N TYR A 148 -2.49 -6.90 3.25
CA TYR A 148 -2.10 -7.10 4.64
C TYR A 148 -1.22 -8.34 4.79
N THR A 149 -0.68 -8.85 3.68
CA THR A 149 0.04 -10.14 3.61
C THR A 149 1.49 -10.01 3.18
N SER A 150 1.86 -8.92 2.50
CA SER A 150 3.21 -8.71 1.98
C SER A 150 3.61 -7.23 1.98
N GLY A 151 4.86 -6.96 1.63
CA GLY A 151 5.40 -5.61 1.48
C GLY A 151 6.41 -5.22 2.54
N SER A 152 7.01 -4.07 2.33
CA SER A 152 8.00 -3.44 3.20
C SER A 152 8.00 -1.93 3.00
N GLY A 153 8.37 -1.18 4.03
CA GLY A 153 8.68 0.25 3.92
C GLY A 153 10.01 0.56 3.21
N GLY A 154 10.77 -0.47 2.85
CA GLY A 154 12.08 -0.35 2.23
C GLY A 154 12.11 -0.51 0.70
N PHE A 155 10.96 -0.66 0.01
CA PHE A 155 10.93 -0.74 -1.45
C PHE A 155 11.62 0.48 -2.09
N ILE A 156 12.30 0.24 -3.22
CA ILE A 156 13.11 1.26 -3.92
C ILE A 156 12.27 2.52 -4.22
N CYS A 157 11.02 2.34 -4.68
CA CYS A 157 10.13 3.44 -5.02
C CYS A 157 9.62 4.24 -3.81
N TYR A 158 9.89 3.80 -2.57
CA TYR A 158 9.50 4.50 -1.33
C TYR A 158 10.66 5.28 -0.69
N ASP A 159 11.80 5.38 -1.36
CA ASP A 159 12.93 6.17 -0.86
C ASP A 159 12.55 7.65 -0.76
N GLY A 160 12.59 8.19 0.45
CA GLY A 160 12.16 9.55 0.77
C GLY A 160 13.18 10.65 0.43
N THR A 161 14.33 10.30 -0.14
CA THR A 161 15.43 11.25 -0.41
C THR A 161 14.96 12.43 -1.26
N GLN A 162 14.23 12.18 -2.36
CA GLN A 162 13.78 13.27 -3.25
C GLN A 162 12.75 14.17 -2.58
N LEU A 163 11.81 13.61 -1.82
CA LEU A 163 10.84 14.40 -1.05
C LEU A 163 11.55 15.31 -0.04
N ALA A 164 12.51 14.79 0.72
CA ALA A 164 13.27 15.58 1.69
C ALA A 164 14.14 16.64 1.00
N LYS A 165 14.81 16.29 -0.11
CA LYS A 165 15.74 17.17 -0.83
C LYS A 165 15.03 18.33 -1.54
N LYS A 166 13.95 18.03 -2.28
CA LYS A 166 13.29 19.01 -3.16
C LYS A 166 12.20 19.82 -2.46
N HIS A 167 11.56 19.26 -1.43
CA HIS A 167 10.32 19.81 -0.90
C HIS A 167 10.39 20.24 0.57
N ASP A 168 11.54 20.06 1.22
CA ASP A 168 11.75 20.45 2.62
C ASP A 168 10.70 19.83 3.57
N VAL A 169 10.55 18.51 3.49
CA VAL A 169 9.70 17.69 4.36
C VAL A 169 10.54 16.62 5.07
N VAL A 170 10.01 16.04 6.14
CA VAL A 170 10.53 14.81 6.71
C VAL A 170 9.69 13.65 6.18
N ALA A 171 10.32 12.74 5.44
CA ALA A 171 9.68 11.52 4.97
C ALA A 171 9.97 10.38 5.94
N VAL A 172 8.95 9.57 6.22
CA VAL A 172 9.03 8.40 7.10
C VAL A 172 8.38 7.22 6.39
N SER A 173 8.99 6.04 6.42
CA SER A 173 8.33 4.78 6.01
C SER A 173 8.34 3.78 7.15
N VAL A 174 7.29 2.94 7.26
CA VAL A 174 7.05 2.10 8.42
C VAL A 174 6.89 0.64 8.01
N ASN A 175 7.61 -0.25 8.71
CA ASN A 175 7.34 -1.69 8.72
C ASN A 175 6.40 -2.02 9.89
N HIS A 176 5.51 -2.96 9.70
CA HIS A 176 4.55 -3.43 10.71
C HIS A 176 4.23 -4.90 10.46
N ARG A 177 3.63 -5.59 11.42
CA ARG A 177 3.25 -7.00 11.25
C ARG A 177 2.22 -7.20 10.16
N LEU A 178 2.33 -8.33 9.48
CA LEU A 178 1.51 -8.77 8.35
C LEU A 178 0.94 -10.16 8.59
N THR A 179 0.09 -10.64 7.70
CA THR A 179 -0.48 -11.98 7.69
C THR A 179 -1.18 -12.34 9.01
N ALA A 180 -1.12 -13.59 9.41
CA ALA A 180 -1.63 -14.06 10.69
C ALA A 180 -0.96 -13.34 11.88
N LEU A 181 0.33 -12.96 11.77
CA LEU A 181 1.06 -12.28 12.84
C LEU A 181 0.49 -10.88 13.14
N GLY A 182 -0.13 -10.23 12.16
CA GLY A 182 -0.70 -8.89 12.29
C GLY A 182 -2.22 -8.83 12.31
N TYR A 183 -2.92 -9.86 11.77
CA TYR A 183 -4.36 -9.75 11.49
C TYR A 183 -5.18 -11.01 11.76
N LEU A 184 -4.66 -11.98 12.54
CA LEU A 184 -5.43 -13.14 12.94
C LEU A 184 -6.30 -12.82 14.17
N TYR A 185 -7.61 -13.02 14.05
CA TYR A 185 -8.57 -12.78 15.14
C TYR A 185 -8.59 -13.96 16.11
N LEU A 186 -7.98 -13.80 17.28
CA LEU A 186 -7.92 -14.83 18.34
C LEU A 186 -8.83 -14.52 19.54
N ALA A 187 -9.40 -13.32 19.64
CA ALA A 187 -10.22 -12.93 20.79
C ALA A 187 -11.41 -13.84 21.02
N GLY A 188 -12.02 -14.37 19.96
CA GLY A 188 -13.18 -15.26 20.03
C GLY A 188 -12.90 -16.63 20.67
N ILE A 189 -11.63 -17.07 20.72
CA ILE A 189 -11.23 -18.39 21.24
C ILE A 189 -10.18 -18.32 22.36
N GLY A 190 -9.33 -17.27 22.36
CA GLY A 190 -8.23 -17.11 23.32
C GLY A 190 -8.55 -16.17 24.47
N GLY A 191 -9.79 -15.69 24.56
CA GLY A 191 -10.26 -14.84 25.64
C GLY A 191 -9.51 -13.50 25.78
N GLU A 192 -9.48 -12.96 26.99
CA GLU A 192 -8.93 -11.63 27.28
C GLU A 192 -7.44 -11.50 26.90
N LYS A 193 -6.66 -12.58 26.99
CA LYS A 193 -5.25 -12.59 26.57
C LYS A 193 -5.08 -12.10 25.13
N TYR A 194 -5.98 -12.46 24.22
CA TYR A 194 -5.91 -12.14 22.80
C TYR A 194 -6.93 -11.08 22.37
N ALA A 195 -7.50 -10.33 23.30
CA ALA A 195 -8.58 -9.37 23.03
C ALA A 195 -8.25 -8.30 21.97
N ASN A 196 -6.98 -8.02 21.72
CA ASN A 196 -6.53 -7.04 20.73
C ASN A 196 -5.80 -7.69 19.53
N SER A 197 -5.88 -9.01 19.35
CA SER A 197 -5.10 -9.73 18.34
C SER A 197 -5.50 -9.40 16.88
N SER A 198 -6.72 -8.95 16.67
CA SER A 198 -7.32 -8.77 15.33
C SER A 198 -6.68 -7.68 14.46
N ASN A 199 -6.13 -6.64 15.08
CA ASN A 199 -5.71 -5.42 14.39
C ASN A 199 -4.27 -5.03 14.75
N LEU A 200 -3.42 -6.02 15.04
CA LEU A 200 -2.06 -5.78 15.53
C LEU A 200 -1.18 -5.00 14.55
N GLY A 201 -1.32 -5.26 13.25
CA GLY A 201 -0.58 -4.49 12.24
C GLY A 201 -0.96 -3.00 12.26
N ASN A 202 -2.23 -2.67 12.47
CA ASN A 202 -2.66 -1.27 12.64
C ASN A 202 -2.22 -0.70 14.00
N LEU A 203 -2.22 -1.50 15.07
CA LEU A 203 -1.68 -1.08 16.37
C LEU A 203 -0.16 -0.83 16.31
N ASP A 204 0.57 -1.60 15.51
CA ASP A 204 2.00 -1.34 15.24
C ASP A 204 2.19 0.01 14.54
N ILE A 205 1.34 0.33 13.54
CA ILE A 205 1.38 1.66 12.88
C ILE A 205 1.06 2.77 13.88
N ILE A 206 0.10 2.57 14.78
CA ILE A 206 -0.22 3.53 15.85
C ILE A 206 1.02 3.73 16.74
N ALA A 207 1.70 2.67 17.13
CA ALA A 207 2.95 2.77 17.91
C ALA A 207 4.06 3.52 17.15
N ALA A 208 4.16 3.34 15.82
CA ALA A 208 5.07 4.10 14.98
C ALA A 208 4.69 5.60 14.93
N LEU A 209 3.40 5.92 14.86
CA LEU A 209 2.92 7.31 14.91
C LEU A 209 3.14 7.94 16.31
N GLU A 210 3.01 7.18 17.38
CA GLU A 210 3.40 7.63 18.71
C GLU A 210 4.91 7.90 18.79
N TRP A 211 5.72 7.04 18.18
CA TRP A 211 7.16 7.28 18.06
C TRP A 211 7.45 8.57 17.27
N VAL A 212 6.73 8.81 16.17
CA VAL A 212 6.84 10.07 15.39
C VAL A 212 6.49 11.26 16.27
N ARG A 213 5.38 11.24 16.99
CA ARG A 213 4.98 12.31 17.92
C ARG A 213 6.09 12.62 18.93
N ASP A 214 6.72 11.59 19.49
CA ASP A 214 7.67 11.73 20.60
C ASP A 214 9.10 12.09 20.13
N ASN A 215 9.46 11.81 18.85
CA ASN A 215 10.87 11.87 18.41
C ASN A 215 11.10 12.73 17.16
N ILE A 216 10.12 12.94 16.30
CA ILE A 216 10.38 13.48 14.95
C ILE A 216 10.89 14.93 14.96
N ALA A 217 10.66 15.67 16.04
CA ALA A 217 11.21 17.02 16.22
C ALA A 217 12.76 17.01 16.21
N ALA A 218 13.38 15.99 16.77
CA ALA A 218 14.85 15.85 16.74
C ALA A 218 15.40 15.62 15.32
N PHE A 219 14.57 15.11 14.41
CA PHE A 219 14.87 14.95 12.99
C PHE A 219 14.43 16.16 12.14
N GLY A 220 14.03 17.27 12.77
CA GLY A 220 13.60 18.50 12.12
C GLY A 220 12.15 18.51 11.66
N GLY A 221 11.34 17.52 12.02
CA GLY A 221 9.91 17.44 11.71
C GLY A 221 9.03 18.12 12.75
N ASP A 222 7.81 18.44 12.35
CA ASP A 222 6.76 18.98 13.23
C ASP A 222 5.79 17.86 13.62
N PRO A 223 5.78 17.39 14.89
CA PRO A 223 4.81 16.42 15.35
C PRO A 223 3.35 16.92 15.29
N GLY A 224 3.13 18.23 15.22
CA GLY A 224 1.81 18.87 15.00
C GLY A 224 1.40 18.95 13.53
N ASN A 225 2.22 18.47 12.59
CA ASN A 225 1.94 18.53 11.16
C ASN A 225 2.31 17.20 10.46
N VAL A 226 1.61 16.13 10.82
CA VAL A 226 1.82 14.76 10.32
C VAL A 226 0.75 14.40 9.30
N THR A 227 1.16 13.95 8.12
CA THR A 227 0.29 13.39 7.09
C THR A 227 0.59 11.89 6.95
N ILE A 228 -0.41 11.04 7.12
CA ILE A 228 -0.32 9.62 6.76
C ILE A 228 -0.73 9.44 5.31
N PHE A 229 0.03 8.66 4.56
CA PHE A 229 -0.30 8.35 3.17
C PHE A 229 0.08 6.91 2.83
N GLY A 230 -0.68 6.29 1.94
CA GLY A 230 -0.45 4.89 1.57
C GLY A 230 -1.22 4.50 0.33
N GLN A 231 -0.71 3.47 -0.34
CA GLN A 231 -1.28 2.96 -1.58
C GLN A 231 -1.74 1.51 -1.40
N SER A 232 -2.81 1.09 -2.10
CA SER A 232 -3.34 -0.27 -2.01
C SER A 232 -3.70 -0.65 -0.57
N GLY A 233 -3.19 -1.77 -0.04
CA GLY A 233 -3.32 -2.11 1.37
C GLY A 233 -2.85 -0.99 2.33
N GLY A 234 -1.90 -0.15 1.91
CA GLY A 234 -1.49 1.05 2.64
C GLY A 234 -2.60 2.09 2.72
N GLY A 235 -3.32 2.33 1.63
CA GLY A 235 -4.53 3.16 1.62
C GLY A 235 -5.60 2.60 2.56
N GLY A 236 -5.82 1.27 2.55
CA GLY A 236 -6.74 0.61 3.47
C GLY A 236 -6.35 0.77 4.95
N LYS A 237 -5.04 0.78 5.24
CA LYS A 237 -4.53 1.09 6.58
C LYS A 237 -4.83 2.54 6.96
N VAL A 238 -4.63 3.50 6.04
CA VAL A 238 -5.00 4.91 6.26
C VAL A 238 -6.49 5.05 6.56
N SER A 239 -7.37 4.48 5.73
CA SER A 239 -8.83 4.51 5.95
C SER A 239 -9.21 3.91 7.32
N SER A 240 -8.62 2.78 7.69
CA SER A 240 -8.87 2.13 8.99
C SER A 240 -8.41 3.00 10.17
N LEU A 241 -7.20 3.61 10.08
CA LEU A 241 -6.68 4.50 11.12
C LEU A 241 -7.56 5.73 11.35
N MET A 242 -8.22 6.24 10.31
CA MET A 242 -9.18 7.34 10.46
C MET A 242 -10.40 6.97 11.32
N ALA A 243 -10.69 5.67 11.50
CA ALA A 243 -11.78 5.15 12.32
C ALA A 243 -11.33 4.54 13.67
N MET A 244 -10.02 4.45 13.93
CA MET A 244 -9.47 3.84 15.15
C MET A 244 -9.25 4.88 16.25
N PRO A 245 -9.89 4.74 17.45
CA PRO A 245 -9.77 5.72 18.55
C PRO A 245 -8.34 5.96 19.01
N ALA A 246 -7.50 4.92 19.03
CA ALA A 246 -6.11 5.01 19.47
C ALA A 246 -5.23 5.82 18.51
N ALA A 247 -5.67 6.05 17.26
CA ALA A 247 -4.95 6.87 16.28
C ALA A 247 -5.30 8.37 16.38
N LYS A 248 -6.31 8.74 17.18
CA LYS A 248 -6.78 10.13 17.30
C LYS A 248 -5.67 11.08 17.76
N GLY A 249 -5.44 12.14 16.96
CA GLY A 249 -4.45 13.17 17.28
C GLY A 249 -3.00 12.81 16.92
N LEU A 250 -2.75 11.63 16.35
CA LEU A 250 -1.41 11.22 15.90
C LEU A 250 -1.11 11.65 14.47
N PHE A 251 -2.12 12.04 13.69
CA PHE A 251 -1.97 12.60 12.35
C PHE A 251 -3.01 13.72 12.11
N HIS A 252 -2.72 14.56 11.14
CA HIS A 252 -3.45 15.80 10.88
C HIS A 252 -4.04 15.85 9.47
N ARG A 253 -3.58 14.97 8.56
CA ARG A 253 -4.06 14.79 7.19
C ARG A 253 -3.91 13.33 6.75
N ALA A 254 -4.71 12.93 5.79
CA ALA A 254 -4.71 11.57 5.27
C ALA A 254 -4.72 11.58 3.73
N VAL A 255 -3.95 10.64 3.14
CA VAL A 255 -3.97 10.40 1.69
C VAL A 255 -4.21 8.91 1.44
N VAL A 256 -5.26 8.60 0.69
CA VAL A 256 -5.64 7.23 0.31
C VAL A 256 -5.44 7.04 -1.20
N GLN A 257 -4.48 6.20 -1.57
CA GLN A 257 -4.15 5.91 -2.97
C GLN A 257 -4.58 4.48 -3.32
N SER A 258 -5.55 4.32 -4.23
CA SER A 258 -5.98 3.01 -4.78
C SER A 258 -6.25 1.93 -3.72
N GLY A 259 -6.82 2.31 -2.57
CA GLY A 259 -6.94 1.37 -1.45
C GLY A 259 -7.99 1.74 -0.40
N ALA A 260 -9.07 2.40 -0.78
CA ALA A 260 -10.14 2.76 0.16
C ALA A 260 -10.71 1.52 0.89
N ALA A 261 -10.72 1.54 2.21
CA ALA A 261 -11.34 0.52 3.05
C ALA A 261 -12.68 1.05 3.60
N VAL A 262 -13.74 0.85 2.82
CA VAL A 262 -15.09 1.26 3.23
C VAL A 262 -15.60 0.41 4.40
N LYS A 263 -15.33 -0.90 4.37
CA LYS A 263 -15.71 -1.87 5.41
C LYS A 263 -14.49 -2.65 5.91
N GLY A 264 -14.56 -3.06 7.16
CA GLY A 264 -13.64 -4.03 7.74
C GLY A 264 -14.19 -5.46 7.67
N VAL A 265 -13.43 -6.41 8.17
CA VAL A 265 -13.86 -7.82 8.29
C VAL A 265 -14.82 -7.94 9.46
N SER A 266 -15.94 -8.62 9.27
CA SER A 266 -16.89 -8.90 10.37
C SER A 266 -16.30 -9.95 11.33
N ILE A 267 -16.74 -9.93 12.60
CA ILE A 267 -16.35 -10.93 13.61
C ILE A 267 -16.65 -12.36 13.11
N ASP A 268 -17.79 -12.58 12.47
CA ASP A 268 -18.18 -13.89 11.95
C ASP A 268 -17.22 -14.39 10.85
N ALA A 269 -16.85 -13.51 9.92
CA ALA A 269 -15.87 -13.84 8.89
C ALA A 269 -14.46 -14.08 9.49
N ALA A 270 -14.09 -13.28 10.48
CA ALA A 270 -12.82 -13.44 11.20
C ALA A 270 -12.77 -14.76 11.98
N ASN A 271 -13.85 -15.15 12.66
CA ASN A 271 -13.95 -16.44 13.35
C ASN A 271 -13.84 -17.63 12.37
N LYS A 272 -14.52 -17.57 11.22
CA LYS A 272 -14.41 -18.59 10.17
C LYS A 272 -12.97 -18.70 9.64
N SER A 273 -12.32 -17.56 9.40
CA SER A 273 -10.93 -17.50 8.99
C SER A 273 -10.00 -18.14 10.04
N THR A 274 -10.18 -17.80 11.31
CA THR A 274 -9.40 -18.37 12.42
C THR A 274 -9.60 -19.88 12.55
N ALA A 275 -10.82 -20.37 12.48
CA ALA A 275 -11.10 -21.81 12.53
C ALA A 275 -10.42 -22.57 11.38
N LEU A 276 -10.48 -22.01 10.16
CA LEU A 276 -9.78 -22.56 8.99
C LEU A 276 -8.26 -22.54 9.19
N TYR A 277 -7.71 -21.45 9.71
CA TYR A 277 -6.27 -21.31 9.96
C TYR A 277 -5.77 -22.35 10.97
N LEU A 278 -6.46 -22.52 12.10
CA LEU A 278 -6.14 -23.56 13.10
C LEU A 278 -6.25 -24.96 12.52
N SER A 279 -7.31 -25.25 11.76
CA SER A 279 -7.48 -26.54 11.08
C SER A 279 -6.31 -26.89 10.16
N LYS A 280 -5.83 -25.91 9.39
CA LYS A 280 -4.64 -26.11 8.53
C LYS A 280 -3.35 -26.38 9.32
N LEU A 281 -3.27 -25.90 10.55
CA LEU A 281 -2.16 -26.18 11.48
C LEU A 281 -2.39 -27.45 12.33
N ASN A 282 -3.49 -28.17 12.13
CA ASN A 282 -3.92 -29.31 12.95
C ASN A 282 -4.06 -28.95 14.44
N LEU A 283 -4.51 -27.72 14.75
CA LEU A 283 -4.76 -27.26 16.11
C LEU A 283 -6.27 -27.18 16.41
N LYS A 284 -6.62 -27.50 17.65
CA LYS A 284 -7.95 -27.26 18.20
C LYS A 284 -8.06 -25.85 18.81
N PRO A 285 -9.29 -25.30 19.00
CA PRO A 285 -9.46 -23.99 19.61
C PRO A 285 -8.83 -23.84 21.00
N ASP A 286 -8.87 -24.87 21.83
CA ASP A 286 -8.26 -24.92 23.16
C ASP A 286 -6.72 -24.98 23.15
N GLN A 287 -6.11 -25.16 21.98
CA GLN A 287 -4.66 -25.20 21.76
C GLN A 287 -4.12 -23.87 21.19
N VAL A 288 -4.89 -22.79 21.21
CA VAL A 288 -4.54 -21.49 20.61
C VAL A 288 -3.18 -20.96 21.10
N ASP A 289 -2.79 -21.23 22.34
CA ASP A 289 -1.51 -20.81 22.90
C ASP A 289 -0.30 -21.47 22.22
N GLN A 290 -0.48 -22.61 21.56
CA GLN A 290 0.59 -23.24 20.79
C GLN A 290 1.05 -22.39 19.61
N LEU A 291 0.20 -21.48 19.10
CA LEU A 291 0.59 -20.54 18.03
C LEU A 291 1.80 -19.68 18.42
N GLN A 292 2.01 -19.41 19.71
CA GLN A 292 3.17 -18.64 20.18
C GLN A 292 4.49 -19.44 20.10
N THR A 293 4.43 -20.76 20.01
CA THR A 293 5.60 -21.67 20.03
C THR A 293 5.93 -22.27 18.65
N LEU A 294 4.99 -22.22 17.69
CA LEU A 294 5.24 -22.70 16.33
C LEU A 294 6.33 -21.86 15.65
N SER A 295 7.06 -22.47 14.71
CA SER A 295 7.99 -21.72 13.88
C SER A 295 7.25 -20.72 12.97
N VAL A 296 7.94 -19.66 12.56
CA VAL A 296 7.40 -18.70 11.58
C VAL A 296 7.01 -19.39 10.28
N ASP A 297 7.84 -20.35 9.81
CA ASP A 297 7.57 -21.11 8.59
C ASP A 297 6.28 -21.93 8.70
N GLN A 298 6.02 -22.54 9.88
CA GLN A 298 4.77 -23.27 10.10
C GLN A 298 3.56 -22.32 10.04
N LEU A 299 3.67 -21.15 10.68
CA LEU A 299 2.59 -20.16 10.68
C LEU A 299 2.32 -19.59 9.27
N LEU A 300 3.37 -19.30 8.51
CA LEU A 300 3.25 -18.76 7.16
C LEU A 300 2.86 -19.84 6.13
N GLY A 301 3.32 -21.07 6.30
CA GLY A 301 3.09 -22.17 5.34
C GLY A 301 1.61 -22.45 5.07
N VAL A 302 0.72 -22.08 5.98
CA VAL A 302 -0.74 -22.27 5.82
C VAL A 302 -1.48 -21.02 5.34
N THR A 303 -0.81 -19.87 5.24
CA THR A 303 -1.43 -18.61 4.81
C THR A 303 -1.71 -18.55 3.30
N GLY A 304 -1.02 -19.38 2.52
CA GLY A 304 -1.08 -19.40 1.05
C GLY A 304 -0.34 -18.22 0.43
N GLY A 305 0.18 -18.44 -0.78
CA GLY A 305 0.80 -17.38 -1.59
C GLY A 305 -0.24 -16.46 -2.24
N GLY A 306 0.25 -15.39 -2.85
CA GLY A 306 -0.57 -14.36 -3.49
C GLY A 306 -0.90 -13.19 -2.58
N LEU A 307 -1.27 -12.06 -3.18
CA LEU A 307 -1.50 -10.78 -2.48
C LEU A 307 -2.63 -10.81 -1.43
N PHE A 308 -3.52 -11.79 -1.52
CA PHE A 308 -4.70 -11.89 -0.65
C PHE A 308 -4.70 -13.14 0.24
N GLY A 309 -3.62 -13.95 0.18
CA GLY A 309 -3.53 -15.21 0.93
C GLY A 309 -4.41 -16.34 0.35
N ALA A 310 -4.52 -17.45 1.10
CA ALA A 310 -5.33 -18.60 0.69
C ALA A 310 -6.84 -18.28 0.74
N PRO A 311 -7.64 -18.86 -0.17
CA PRO A 311 -9.09 -18.73 -0.14
C PRO A 311 -9.67 -19.11 1.23
N GLY A 312 -10.58 -18.25 1.73
CA GLY A 312 -11.23 -18.42 3.03
C GLY A 312 -10.44 -17.89 4.23
N LEU A 313 -9.17 -17.48 4.05
CA LEU A 313 -8.41 -16.75 5.06
C LEU A 313 -8.58 -15.24 4.82
N ALA A 314 -8.91 -14.51 5.88
CA ALA A 314 -9.05 -13.05 5.85
C ALA A 314 -8.02 -12.44 6.83
N PHE A 315 -6.95 -11.90 6.27
CA PHE A 315 -5.96 -11.12 7.01
C PHE A 315 -6.15 -9.66 6.68
N ALA A 316 -7.06 -9.00 7.38
CA ALA A 316 -7.37 -7.58 7.22
C ALA A 316 -8.00 -7.04 8.53
N PRO A 317 -8.12 -5.72 8.72
CA PRO A 317 -8.70 -5.15 9.93
C PRO A 317 -10.11 -5.65 10.20
N VAL A 318 -10.34 -6.11 11.43
CA VAL A 318 -11.61 -6.64 11.91
C VAL A 318 -12.37 -5.55 12.65
N VAL A 319 -13.65 -5.41 12.38
CA VAL A 319 -14.56 -4.57 13.16
C VAL A 319 -14.86 -5.31 14.46
N ASP A 320 -13.99 -5.12 15.45
CA ASP A 320 -14.00 -5.86 16.72
C ASP A 320 -14.77 -5.15 17.84
N GLY A 321 -15.35 -3.99 17.56
CA GLY A 321 -16.08 -3.17 18.54
C GLY A 321 -15.18 -2.43 19.54
N LYS A 322 -13.85 -2.58 19.46
CA LYS A 322 -12.88 -2.05 20.41
C LYS A 322 -11.76 -1.26 19.74
N THR A 323 -10.86 -1.93 19.01
CA THR A 323 -9.74 -1.29 18.31
C THR A 323 -10.20 -0.63 17.02
N LEU A 324 -11.12 -1.25 16.31
CA LEU A 324 -11.89 -0.70 15.19
C LEU A 324 -13.39 -0.86 15.52
N PRO A 325 -14.02 0.16 16.13
CA PRO A 325 -15.36 0.04 16.70
C PRO A 325 -16.47 -0.17 15.68
N THR A 326 -16.31 0.40 14.47
CA THR A 326 -17.29 0.36 13.38
C THR A 326 -16.56 0.18 12.05
N ASP A 327 -17.29 -0.11 11.00
CA ASP A 327 -16.77 -0.03 9.64
C ASP A 327 -16.13 1.35 9.41
N PRO A 328 -14.97 1.42 8.72
CA PRO A 328 -14.22 2.67 8.56
C PRO A 328 -15.05 3.78 7.90
N PHE A 329 -15.80 3.44 6.85
CA PHE A 329 -16.59 4.42 6.09
C PHE A 329 -17.99 3.93 5.74
N ASP A 330 -18.56 2.93 6.44
CA ASP A 330 -19.93 2.44 6.20
C ASP A 330 -20.80 2.50 7.47
N PRO A 331 -22.01 3.04 7.42
CA PRO A 331 -22.66 3.69 6.27
C PRO A 331 -22.23 5.14 6.04
N VAL A 332 -21.47 5.73 6.94
CA VAL A 332 -21.00 7.13 6.92
C VAL A 332 -19.51 7.21 7.26
N ALA A 333 -18.87 8.33 6.93
CA ALA A 333 -17.49 8.58 7.34
C ALA A 333 -17.38 8.72 8.88
N PRO A 334 -16.26 8.31 9.49
CA PRO A 334 -16.09 8.30 10.93
C PRO A 334 -16.02 9.73 11.50
N GLU A 335 -16.84 10.02 12.52
CA GLU A 335 -16.84 11.34 13.19
C GLU A 335 -15.47 11.61 13.85
N LEU A 336 -14.77 10.57 14.26
CA LEU A 336 -13.46 10.63 14.89
C LEU A 336 -12.45 11.44 14.06
N SER A 337 -12.52 11.35 12.73
CA SER A 337 -11.65 12.02 11.77
C SER A 337 -12.36 13.10 10.95
N ALA A 338 -13.51 13.62 11.43
CA ALA A 338 -14.30 14.59 10.69
C ALA A 338 -13.50 15.83 10.26
N ASN A 339 -12.58 16.30 11.11
CA ASN A 339 -11.73 17.46 10.86
C ASN A 339 -10.39 17.14 10.16
N ILE A 340 -10.17 15.90 9.71
CA ILE A 340 -8.96 15.51 9.00
C ILE A 340 -9.19 15.70 7.49
N PRO A 341 -8.44 16.57 6.80
CA PRO A 341 -8.47 16.68 5.34
C PRO A 341 -8.07 15.37 4.68
N LEU A 342 -8.72 15.03 3.56
CA LEU A 342 -8.49 13.81 2.81
C LEU A 342 -8.13 14.11 1.35
N LEU A 343 -7.01 13.56 0.88
CA LEU A 343 -6.68 13.44 -0.54
C LEU A 343 -6.86 11.97 -0.94
N ILE A 344 -7.65 11.69 -1.99
CA ILE A 344 -8.01 10.32 -2.34
C ILE A 344 -8.10 10.12 -3.85
N GLY A 345 -7.69 8.98 -4.36
CA GLY A 345 -7.83 8.68 -5.79
C GLY A 345 -7.35 7.30 -6.20
N THR A 346 -7.39 7.05 -7.52
CA THR A 346 -7.04 5.79 -8.16
C THR A 346 -6.26 6.03 -9.45
N VAL A 347 -5.66 4.96 -9.97
CA VAL A 347 -5.16 4.89 -11.35
C VAL A 347 -6.24 4.34 -12.29
N GLU A 348 -6.06 4.50 -13.64
CA GLU A 348 -7.12 4.17 -14.61
C GLU A 348 -7.32 2.66 -14.78
N THR A 349 -6.26 1.88 -14.83
CA THR A 349 -6.30 0.45 -15.14
C THR A 349 -5.63 -0.39 -14.05
N GLU A 350 -6.11 -0.25 -12.83
CA GLU A 350 -5.61 -0.94 -11.63
C GLU A 350 -5.35 -2.43 -11.85
N VAL A 351 -6.29 -3.10 -12.55
CA VAL A 351 -6.27 -4.56 -12.68
C VAL A 351 -5.14 -5.08 -13.57
N THR A 352 -4.50 -4.26 -14.40
CA THR A 352 -3.37 -4.70 -15.23
C THR A 352 -2.13 -5.09 -14.43
N PHE A 353 -2.09 -4.73 -13.16
CA PHE A 353 -1.06 -5.14 -12.21
C PHE A 353 -1.18 -6.61 -11.78
N PHE A 354 -2.38 -7.18 -11.77
CA PHE A 354 -2.60 -8.52 -11.24
C PHE A 354 -2.27 -9.61 -12.25
N PRO A 355 -1.95 -10.85 -11.83
CA PRO A 355 -1.60 -11.92 -12.74
C PRO A 355 -2.80 -12.35 -13.60
N ASN A 356 -2.51 -12.90 -14.77
CA ASN A 356 -3.51 -13.43 -15.71
C ASN A 356 -4.50 -12.40 -16.27
N GLN A 357 -4.12 -11.12 -16.29
CA GLN A 357 -4.94 -10.10 -16.93
C GLN A 357 -4.89 -10.21 -18.46
N ILE A 358 -6.02 -9.86 -19.07
CA ILE A 358 -6.17 -9.84 -20.51
C ILE A 358 -5.62 -8.53 -21.03
N LEU A 359 -4.44 -8.56 -21.63
CA LEU A 359 -3.77 -7.37 -22.16
C LEU A 359 -3.87 -7.27 -23.69
N ASP A 360 -4.14 -8.38 -24.35
CA ASP A 360 -4.28 -8.48 -25.80
C ASP A 360 -5.71 -8.16 -26.27
N PRO A 361 -5.93 -7.84 -27.55
CA PRO A 361 -7.26 -7.49 -28.07
C PRO A 361 -8.29 -8.60 -27.88
N ILE A 362 -9.50 -8.23 -27.45
CA ILE A 362 -10.66 -9.13 -27.29
C ILE A 362 -11.83 -8.66 -28.16
N ASP A 363 -12.68 -9.61 -28.56
CA ASP A 363 -13.93 -9.35 -29.27
C ASP A 363 -15.10 -8.99 -28.31
N ASP A 364 -16.27 -8.68 -28.87
CA ASP A 364 -17.44 -8.28 -28.08
C ASP A 364 -17.98 -9.43 -27.20
N ALA A 365 -17.93 -10.67 -27.66
CA ALA A 365 -18.38 -11.81 -26.89
C ALA A 365 -17.48 -12.07 -25.67
N SER A 366 -16.17 -11.95 -25.86
CA SER A 366 -15.18 -12.05 -24.77
C SER A 366 -15.33 -10.89 -23.79
N LEU A 367 -15.55 -9.65 -24.27
CA LEU A 367 -15.83 -8.50 -23.41
C LEU A 367 -17.02 -8.76 -22.51
N HIS A 368 -18.17 -9.19 -23.11
CA HIS A 368 -19.37 -9.50 -22.34
C HIS A 368 -19.11 -10.58 -21.28
N ALA A 369 -18.46 -11.69 -21.65
CA ALA A 369 -18.15 -12.78 -20.73
C ALA A 369 -17.28 -12.34 -19.54
N HIS A 370 -16.25 -11.54 -19.80
CA HIS A 370 -15.35 -11.04 -18.75
C HIS A 370 -16.03 -10.03 -17.82
N VAL A 371 -16.86 -9.13 -18.38
CA VAL A 371 -17.64 -8.19 -17.56
C VAL A 371 -18.66 -8.94 -16.70
N LYS A 372 -19.34 -9.96 -17.25
CA LYS A 372 -20.25 -10.85 -16.51
C LYS A 372 -19.55 -11.54 -15.34
N GLN A 373 -18.33 -12.03 -15.56
CA GLN A 373 -17.54 -12.66 -14.51
C GLN A 373 -17.13 -11.64 -13.41
N THR A 374 -16.81 -10.41 -13.80
CA THR A 374 -16.45 -9.33 -12.87
C THR A 374 -17.64 -8.89 -12.03
N LEU A 375 -18.81 -8.74 -12.64
CA LEU A 375 -20.05 -8.31 -11.99
C LEU A 375 -20.90 -9.52 -11.60
N ARG A 376 -20.41 -10.33 -10.68
CA ARG A 376 -21.08 -11.54 -10.21
C ARG A 376 -22.51 -11.23 -9.78
N GLY A 377 -23.48 -12.01 -10.25
CA GLY A 377 -24.90 -11.81 -9.97
C GLY A 377 -25.64 -10.87 -10.93
N ALA A 378 -24.95 -10.06 -11.75
CA ALA A 378 -25.57 -9.19 -12.74
C ALA A 378 -26.29 -10.01 -13.85
N SER A 379 -27.43 -9.54 -14.36
CA SER A 379 -28.09 -10.10 -15.55
C SER A 379 -27.33 -9.73 -16.82
N ASP A 380 -27.59 -10.44 -17.94
CA ASP A 380 -26.97 -10.08 -19.24
C ASP A 380 -27.37 -8.67 -19.68
N ASP A 381 -28.62 -8.28 -19.47
CA ASP A 381 -29.13 -6.93 -19.74
C ASP A 381 -28.39 -5.85 -18.92
N GLN A 382 -28.03 -6.13 -17.67
CA GLN A 382 -27.21 -5.22 -16.85
C GLN A 382 -25.77 -5.13 -17.38
N VAL A 383 -25.21 -6.25 -17.82
CA VAL A 383 -23.86 -6.31 -18.42
C VAL A 383 -23.83 -5.51 -19.73
N ASP A 384 -24.81 -5.71 -20.61
CA ASP A 384 -24.90 -4.96 -21.88
C ASP A 384 -25.04 -3.45 -21.63
N LYS A 385 -25.89 -3.04 -20.67
CA LYS A 385 -26.07 -1.63 -20.32
C LYS A 385 -24.77 -0.99 -19.81
N VAL A 386 -24.03 -1.66 -18.95
CA VAL A 386 -22.78 -1.09 -18.41
C VAL A 386 -21.69 -1.03 -19.48
N ILE A 387 -21.57 -2.05 -20.35
CA ILE A 387 -20.64 -2.04 -21.48
C ILE A 387 -20.97 -0.88 -22.43
N ALA A 388 -22.24 -0.70 -22.76
CA ALA A 388 -22.68 0.40 -23.63
C ALA A 388 -22.35 1.78 -23.03
N ALA A 389 -22.54 1.97 -21.72
CA ALA A 389 -22.20 3.20 -21.03
C ALA A 389 -20.69 3.48 -21.09
N TYR A 390 -19.84 2.48 -20.81
CA TYR A 390 -18.38 2.63 -20.86
C TYR A 390 -17.87 2.90 -22.29
N LYS A 391 -18.45 2.26 -23.31
CA LYS A 391 -18.13 2.55 -24.73
C LYS A 391 -18.55 3.96 -25.14
N ALA A 392 -19.74 4.42 -24.70
CA ALA A 392 -20.22 5.77 -24.99
C ALA A 392 -19.32 6.86 -24.38
N GLY A 393 -18.82 6.66 -23.17
CA GLY A 393 -17.92 7.59 -22.50
C GLY A 393 -16.48 7.60 -23.03
N ARG A 394 -16.12 6.62 -23.92
CA ARG A 394 -14.75 6.44 -24.46
C ARG A 394 -14.80 6.09 -25.94
N PRO A 395 -15.19 7.02 -26.82
CA PRO A 395 -15.23 6.78 -28.26
C PRO A 395 -13.86 6.32 -28.78
N GLY A 396 -13.83 5.18 -29.50
CA GLY A 396 -12.62 4.62 -30.08
C GLY A 396 -11.76 3.77 -29.14
N ALA A 397 -12.12 3.62 -27.86
CA ALA A 397 -11.43 2.70 -26.97
C ALA A 397 -11.62 1.23 -27.42
N SER A 398 -10.57 0.43 -27.29
CA SER A 398 -10.65 -1.01 -27.58
C SER A 398 -11.52 -1.73 -26.55
N ASN A 399 -12.06 -2.89 -26.91
CA ASN A 399 -12.78 -3.75 -25.96
C ASN A 399 -11.91 -4.12 -24.76
N THR A 400 -10.63 -4.31 -24.97
CA THR A 400 -9.66 -4.58 -23.87
C THR A 400 -9.56 -3.39 -22.94
N ASP A 401 -9.44 -2.14 -23.44
CA ASP A 401 -9.42 -0.94 -22.59
C ASP A 401 -10.75 -0.80 -21.81
N ILE A 402 -11.89 -1.01 -22.46
CA ILE A 402 -13.21 -0.97 -21.81
C ILE A 402 -13.26 -1.97 -20.66
N PHE A 403 -12.84 -3.22 -20.90
CA PHE A 403 -12.82 -4.25 -19.86
C PHE A 403 -11.91 -3.87 -18.69
N LEU A 404 -10.66 -3.48 -18.98
CA LEU A 404 -9.68 -3.18 -17.94
C LEU A 404 -10.09 -1.98 -17.07
N ILE A 405 -10.65 -0.93 -17.68
CA ILE A 405 -11.15 0.24 -16.96
C ILE A 405 -12.36 -0.13 -16.10
N LEU A 406 -13.34 -0.84 -16.68
CA LEU A 406 -14.54 -1.28 -15.96
C LEU A 406 -14.18 -2.18 -14.76
N ALA A 407 -13.31 -3.16 -14.97
CA ALA A 407 -12.86 -4.06 -13.90
C ALA A 407 -12.09 -3.30 -12.80
N SER A 408 -11.30 -2.28 -13.16
CA SER A 408 -10.60 -1.41 -12.22
C SER A 408 -11.56 -0.55 -11.42
N ASP A 409 -12.56 0.01 -12.09
CA ASP A 409 -13.60 0.79 -11.46
C ASP A 409 -14.42 -0.06 -10.47
N ALA A 410 -14.78 -1.29 -10.87
CA ALA A 410 -15.54 -2.22 -10.02
C ALA A 410 -14.77 -2.67 -8.76
N THR A 411 -13.45 -2.75 -8.85
CA THR A 411 -12.61 -3.31 -7.78
C THR A 411 -12.05 -2.22 -6.85
N PHE A 412 -11.61 -1.08 -7.40
CA PHE A 412 -10.91 -0.03 -6.66
C PHE A 412 -11.66 1.30 -6.61
N ARG A 413 -12.05 1.84 -7.77
CA ARG A 413 -12.57 3.20 -7.83
C ARG A 413 -13.94 3.34 -7.16
N ALA A 414 -14.80 2.33 -7.22
CA ALA A 414 -16.09 2.34 -6.52
C ALA A 414 -15.94 2.59 -5.02
N GLY A 415 -14.96 1.95 -4.38
CA GLY A 415 -14.62 2.18 -2.97
C GLY A 415 -14.10 3.58 -2.69
N VAL A 416 -13.16 4.06 -3.52
CA VAL A 416 -12.57 5.40 -3.42
C VAL A 416 -13.64 6.50 -3.55
N VAL A 417 -14.50 6.38 -4.54
CA VAL A 417 -15.60 7.33 -4.75
C VAL A 417 -16.59 7.30 -3.57
N THR A 418 -16.89 6.11 -3.04
CA THR A 418 -17.77 5.98 -1.86
C THR A 418 -17.15 6.64 -0.63
N GLU A 419 -15.87 6.45 -0.37
CA GLU A 419 -15.15 7.07 0.75
C GLU A 419 -15.11 8.60 0.59
N ALA A 420 -14.80 9.10 -0.61
CA ALA A 420 -14.81 10.53 -0.93
C ALA A 420 -16.19 11.17 -0.71
N ASP A 421 -17.26 10.53 -1.22
CA ASP A 421 -18.64 10.99 -1.05
C ASP A 421 -19.02 11.11 0.43
N ARG A 422 -18.77 10.04 1.21
CA ARG A 422 -19.11 9.99 2.64
C ARG A 422 -18.30 11.00 3.45
N LYS A 423 -17.02 11.16 3.13
CA LYS A 423 -16.17 12.15 3.79
C LYS A 423 -16.60 13.57 3.46
N ALA A 424 -16.88 13.88 2.20
CA ALA A 424 -17.36 15.21 1.78
C ALA A 424 -18.73 15.53 2.39
N ALA A 425 -19.64 14.55 2.52
CA ALA A 425 -20.94 14.71 3.13
C ALA A 425 -20.88 15.14 4.62
N GLN A 426 -19.76 14.93 5.33
CA GLN A 426 -19.57 15.44 6.68
C GLN A 426 -19.49 16.98 6.73
N GLY A 427 -19.07 17.64 5.64
CA GLY A 427 -18.99 19.10 5.54
C GLY A 427 -18.03 19.77 6.53
N LYS A 428 -17.03 19.04 7.07
CA LYS A 428 -16.08 19.53 8.08
C LYS A 428 -14.70 19.84 7.48
N ALA A 429 -13.97 18.84 7.05
CA ALA A 429 -12.67 18.99 6.42
C ALA A 429 -12.77 18.83 4.90
N PRO A 430 -11.89 19.50 4.11
CA PRO A 430 -11.91 19.38 2.66
C PRO A 430 -11.48 17.97 2.22
N VAL A 431 -12.07 17.53 1.13
CA VAL A 431 -11.70 16.34 0.38
C VAL A 431 -11.18 16.78 -0.98
N TYR A 432 -10.13 16.12 -1.47
CA TYR A 432 -9.62 16.32 -2.82
C TYR A 432 -9.54 14.97 -3.50
N GLN A 433 -10.09 14.87 -4.71
CA GLN A 433 -10.08 13.63 -5.47
C GLN A 433 -9.19 13.75 -6.70
N TYR A 434 -8.39 12.70 -6.98
CA TYR A 434 -7.61 12.58 -8.20
C TYR A 434 -7.93 11.31 -8.97
N TYR A 435 -7.56 11.31 -10.27
CA TYR A 435 -7.58 10.15 -11.15
C TYR A 435 -6.33 10.18 -12.02
N PHE A 436 -5.48 9.19 -11.85
CA PHE A 436 -4.21 9.09 -12.57
C PHE A 436 -4.40 8.27 -13.83
N THR A 437 -4.20 8.89 -14.99
CA THR A 437 -4.47 8.30 -16.31
C THR A 437 -3.24 8.29 -17.24
N TRP A 438 -2.06 8.70 -16.73
CA TRP A 438 -0.81 8.57 -17.45
C TRP A 438 -0.48 7.10 -17.69
N ARG A 439 -0.12 6.73 -18.93
CA ARG A 439 0.12 5.35 -19.31
C ARG A 439 1.61 5.08 -19.43
N SER A 440 2.10 4.09 -18.71
CA SER A 440 3.48 3.63 -18.80
C SER A 440 3.80 3.11 -20.21
N PRO A 441 4.94 3.50 -20.79
CA PRO A 441 5.40 2.98 -22.09
C PRO A 441 5.97 1.56 -22.00
N VAL A 442 6.17 1.00 -20.79
CA VAL A 442 6.75 -0.34 -20.62
C VAL A 442 5.85 -1.41 -21.22
N ARG A 443 6.43 -2.52 -21.69
CA ARG A 443 5.71 -3.57 -22.45
C ARG A 443 4.89 -2.99 -23.62
N GLU A 444 5.44 -2.05 -24.36
CA GLU A 444 4.76 -1.42 -25.48
C GLU A 444 3.42 -0.77 -25.06
N GLY A 445 3.34 -0.26 -23.84
CA GLY A 445 2.14 0.38 -23.29
C GLY A 445 1.03 -0.58 -22.85
N LYS A 446 1.24 -1.90 -22.90
CA LYS A 446 0.21 -2.90 -22.56
C LYS A 446 -0.23 -2.85 -21.09
N LEU A 447 0.65 -2.42 -20.18
CA LEU A 447 0.29 -2.28 -18.76
C LEU A 447 -0.54 -1.02 -18.48
N ARG A 448 -0.53 -0.05 -19.38
CA ARG A 448 -1.30 1.20 -19.26
C ARG A 448 -0.99 1.93 -17.95
N SER A 449 -2.01 2.37 -17.23
CA SER A 449 -1.97 3.04 -15.93
C SER A 449 -2.21 2.00 -14.82
N PHE A 450 -1.24 1.12 -14.58
CA PHE A 450 -1.39 -0.03 -13.70
C PHE A 450 -1.30 0.35 -12.21
N HIS A 451 -1.88 -0.50 -11.36
CA HIS A 451 -1.82 -0.35 -9.90
C HIS A 451 -0.39 -0.11 -9.41
N THR A 452 -0.17 0.83 -8.52
CA THR A 452 1.13 1.28 -8.00
C THR A 452 1.92 2.26 -8.87
N LEU A 453 1.53 2.47 -10.14
CA LEU A 453 2.31 3.29 -11.07
C LEU A 453 2.48 4.75 -10.62
N GLU A 454 1.53 5.32 -9.88
CA GLU A 454 1.58 6.69 -9.40
C GLU A 454 2.60 6.92 -8.26
N ILE A 455 3.04 5.86 -7.58
CA ILE A 455 3.93 5.95 -6.40
C ILE A 455 5.25 6.67 -6.73
N PRO A 456 6.02 6.28 -7.76
CA PRO A 456 7.25 6.97 -8.09
C PRO A 456 7.06 8.44 -8.47
N PHE A 457 5.88 8.83 -8.93
CA PHE A 457 5.55 10.23 -9.20
C PHE A 457 5.29 11.01 -7.91
N VAL A 458 4.63 10.39 -6.93
CA VAL A 458 4.41 10.97 -5.60
C VAL A 458 5.73 11.16 -4.83
N PHE A 459 6.63 10.18 -4.90
CA PHE A 459 7.95 10.23 -4.26
C PHE A 459 8.99 11.03 -5.06
N ASP A 460 8.67 11.45 -6.29
CA ASP A 460 9.58 12.15 -7.22
C ASP A 460 10.86 11.34 -7.50
N ASN A 461 10.73 10.01 -7.58
CA ASN A 461 11.83 9.08 -7.80
C ASN A 461 11.65 8.18 -9.03
N VAL A 462 11.07 8.75 -10.11
CA VAL A 462 10.78 8.03 -11.36
C VAL A 462 12.00 7.37 -12.00
N ASP A 463 13.21 7.86 -11.74
CA ASP A 463 14.44 7.21 -12.21
C ASP A 463 14.75 5.91 -11.48
N ALA A 464 14.52 5.88 -10.17
CA ALA A 464 14.65 4.66 -9.38
C ALA A 464 13.63 3.59 -9.78
N ALA A 465 12.47 4.02 -10.29
CA ALA A 465 11.39 3.17 -10.78
C ALA A 465 11.30 3.08 -12.32
N LYS A 466 12.43 3.18 -13.01
CA LYS A 466 12.48 3.17 -14.49
C LYS A 466 11.87 1.92 -15.11
N SER A 467 11.90 0.78 -14.43
CA SER A 467 11.22 -0.45 -14.86
C SER A 467 9.71 -0.26 -14.97
N MET A 468 9.12 0.63 -14.17
CA MET A 468 7.69 0.95 -14.15
C MET A 468 7.35 2.14 -15.06
N THR A 469 8.21 3.17 -15.09
CA THR A 469 7.92 4.46 -15.70
C THR A 469 8.54 4.65 -17.08
N GLY A 470 9.41 3.72 -17.52
CA GLY A 470 10.17 3.88 -18.76
C GLY A 470 11.23 4.99 -18.66
N SER A 471 11.62 5.57 -19.81
CA SER A 471 12.71 6.55 -19.91
C SER A 471 12.31 7.88 -20.58
N GLY A 472 11.03 8.12 -20.85
CA GLY A 472 10.53 9.36 -21.44
C GLY A 472 10.73 10.57 -20.51
N GLU A 473 10.94 11.76 -21.10
CA GLU A 473 11.14 13.00 -20.34
C GLU A 473 9.82 13.54 -19.72
N ASP A 474 8.66 13.21 -20.29
CA ASP A 474 7.32 13.57 -19.84
C ASP A 474 7.07 13.20 -18.37
N ARG A 475 7.59 12.06 -17.92
CA ARG A 475 7.46 11.56 -16.56
C ARG A 475 8.03 12.52 -15.49
N TYR A 476 9.10 13.29 -15.79
CA TYR A 476 9.67 14.22 -14.82
C TYR A 476 8.77 15.41 -14.54
N ALA A 477 8.16 15.96 -15.58
CA ALA A 477 7.23 17.07 -15.45
C ALA A 477 5.99 16.66 -14.62
N LEU A 478 5.47 15.45 -14.85
CA LEU A 478 4.34 14.91 -14.10
C LEU A 478 4.74 14.61 -12.64
N ALA A 479 5.92 14.01 -12.41
CA ALA A 479 6.42 13.72 -11.06
C ALA A 479 6.61 15.01 -10.24
N SER A 480 7.19 16.05 -10.83
CA SER A 480 7.32 17.36 -10.18
C SER A 480 5.96 17.94 -9.75
N LYS A 481 4.95 17.89 -10.62
CA LYS A 481 3.59 18.38 -10.30
C LYS A 481 2.92 17.55 -9.20
N MET A 482 3.02 16.21 -9.28
CA MET A 482 2.38 15.32 -8.31
C MET A 482 3.02 15.41 -6.94
N SER A 483 4.35 15.28 -6.86
CA SER A 483 5.06 15.39 -5.58
C SER A 483 4.83 16.75 -4.91
N ALA A 484 4.86 17.84 -5.69
CA ALA A 484 4.55 19.19 -5.18
C ALA A 484 3.11 19.29 -4.63
N ALA A 485 2.12 18.65 -5.28
CA ALA A 485 0.73 18.64 -4.83
C ALA A 485 0.56 17.86 -3.51
N TRP A 486 1.16 16.67 -3.38
CA TRP A 486 1.14 15.89 -2.13
C TRP A 486 1.81 16.66 -0.98
N VAL A 487 2.94 17.31 -1.27
CA VAL A 487 3.64 18.12 -0.27
C VAL A 487 2.84 19.40 0.08
N ALA A 488 2.22 20.07 -0.88
CA ALA A 488 1.34 21.21 -0.59
C ALA A 488 0.18 20.78 0.32
N PHE A 489 -0.43 19.62 0.03
CA PHE A 489 -1.46 19.03 0.88
C PHE A 489 -0.91 18.68 2.27
N ALA A 490 0.26 18.09 2.37
CA ALA A 490 0.91 17.79 3.64
C ALA A 490 1.22 19.05 4.47
N LYS A 491 1.56 20.17 3.82
CA LYS A 491 1.83 21.45 4.48
C LYS A 491 0.54 22.13 4.98
N THR A 492 -0.51 22.11 4.17
CA THR A 492 -1.64 23.05 4.36
C THR A 492 -3.02 22.37 4.42
N GLY A 493 -3.14 21.11 3.99
CA GLY A 493 -4.42 20.43 3.74
C GLY A 493 -5.06 20.81 2.39
N ASN A 494 -4.32 21.52 1.52
CA ASN A 494 -4.75 21.93 0.19
C ASN A 494 -3.66 21.56 -0.83
N PRO A 495 -3.93 20.73 -1.88
CA PRO A 495 -2.95 20.27 -2.84
C PRO A 495 -2.62 21.27 -3.96
N ASN A 496 -3.24 22.45 -3.96
CA ASN A 496 -3.04 23.43 -5.01
C ASN A 496 -1.60 23.96 -5.04
N THR A 497 -1.02 24.04 -6.23
CA THR A 497 0.30 24.61 -6.51
C THR A 497 0.20 25.60 -7.67
N LYS A 498 1.28 26.34 -7.94
CA LYS A 498 1.32 27.26 -9.09
C LYS A 498 1.35 26.54 -10.45
N GLU A 499 1.77 25.27 -10.46
CA GLU A 499 1.99 24.48 -11.68
C GLU A 499 0.78 23.64 -12.06
N LEU A 500 -0.20 23.51 -11.18
CA LEU A 500 -1.44 22.79 -11.43
C LEU A 500 -2.60 23.75 -11.71
N ALA A 501 -3.58 23.28 -12.50
CA ALA A 501 -4.87 23.95 -12.58
C ALA A 501 -5.48 24.12 -11.18
N ASN A 502 -6.32 25.14 -11.00
CA ASN A 502 -7.04 25.32 -9.74
C ASN A 502 -7.86 24.05 -9.41
N TRP A 503 -7.48 23.35 -8.37
CA TRP A 503 -8.09 22.11 -7.92
C TRP A 503 -9.04 22.39 -6.75
N PRO A 504 -10.35 22.53 -6.99
CA PRO A 504 -11.32 22.78 -5.92
C PRO A 504 -11.50 21.54 -5.05
N ALA A 505 -11.92 21.77 -3.82
CA ALA A 505 -12.33 20.68 -2.96
C ALA A 505 -13.50 19.91 -3.60
N PHE A 506 -13.47 18.58 -3.45
CA PHE A 506 -14.53 17.69 -3.89
C PHE A 506 -15.79 17.94 -3.06
N ASP A 507 -16.91 18.08 -3.74
CA ASP A 507 -18.25 18.08 -3.16
C ASP A 507 -19.13 17.02 -3.83
N THR A 508 -20.21 16.62 -3.19
CA THR A 508 -21.09 15.55 -3.69
C THR A 508 -21.90 15.93 -4.93
N THR A 509 -21.87 17.20 -5.34
CA THR A 509 -22.59 17.73 -6.50
C THR A 509 -21.68 17.84 -7.73
N LYS A 510 -20.60 18.58 -7.63
CA LYS A 510 -19.65 18.79 -8.74
C LYS A 510 -18.64 17.67 -8.88
N ARG A 511 -18.26 17.05 -7.78
CA ARG A 511 -17.32 15.93 -7.73
C ARG A 511 -16.02 16.24 -8.49
N ALA A 512 -15.48 17.44 -8.27
CA ALA A 512 -14.29 17.92 -8.95
C ALA A 512 -13.10 16.98 -8.71
N THR A 513 -12.52 16.49 -9.78
CA THR A 513 -11.43 15.49 -9.77
C THR A 513 -10.26 15.99 -10.60
N MET A 514 -9.06 15.98 -10.04
CA MET A 514 -7.82 16.27 -10.77
C MET A 514 -7.43 15.04 -11.59
N ILE A 515 -7.36 15.22 -12.89
CA ILE A 515 -6.81 14.21 -13.81
C ILE A 515 -5.31 14.43 -13.91
N PHE A 516 -4.52 13.45 -13.50
CA PHE A 516 -3.08 13.44 -13.69
C PHE A 516 -2.72 12.66 -14.96
N ASN A 517 -2.18 13.37 -15.92
CA ASN A 517 -1.66 12.90 -17.20
C ASN A 517 -0.62 13.92 -17.68
N ASP A 518 -0.12 13.81 -18.93
CA ASP A 518 0.76 14.81 -19.53
C ASP A 518 0.18 16.21 -19.39
N GLU A 519 -1.12 16.39 -19.67
CA GLU A 519 -1.91 17.56 -19.33
C GLU A 519 -2.73 17.30 -18.07
N CYS A 520 -2.35 17.96 -16.97
CA CYS A 520 -3.13 17.93 -15.72
C CYS A 520 -4.31 18.88 -15.79
N LYS A 521 -5.53 18.40 -15.52
CA LYS A 521 -6.76 19.22 -15.56
C LYS A 521 -7.80 18.76 -14.55
N VAL A 522 -8.65 19.68 -14.13
CA VAL A 522 -9.82 19.36 -13.29
C VAL A 522 -11.01 19.02 -14.18
N VAL A 523 -11.65 17.91 -13.90
CA VAL A 523 -12.90 17.47 -14.54
C VAL A 523 -13.95 17.24 -13.46
N ASN A 524 -15.14 17.76 -13.66
CA ASN A 524 -16.25 17.51 -12.75
C ASN A 524 -16.86 16.14 -13.04
N ASP A 525 -16.98 15.32 -12.02
CA ASP A 525 -17.60 13.99 -12.06
C ASP A 525 -17.14 13.12 -13.26
N PRO A 526 -15.83 12.90 -13.46
CA PRO A 526 -15.35 12.18 -14.62
C PRO A 526 -15.96 10.78 -14.68
N HIS A 527 -16.68 10.49 -15.78
CA HIS A 527 -17.39 9.21 -15.99
C HIS A 527 -18.43 8.89 -14.89
N GLY A 528 -19.09 9.89 -14.35
CA GLY A 528 -19.99 9.74 -13.20
C GLY A 528 -21.20 8.85 -13.46
N ASP A 529 -21.80 8.90 -14.68
CA ASP A 529 -22.93 8.04 -15.04
C ASP A 529 -22.55 6.55 -15.07
N GLU A 530 -21.36 6.24 -15.60
CA GLU A 530 -20.81 4.88 -15.58
C GLU A 530 -20.61 4.38 -14.15
N GLN A 531 -20.02 5.22 -13.29
CA GLN A 531 -19.79 4.89 -11.88
C GLN A 531 -21.10 4.68 -11.10
N ARG A 532 -22.13 5.49 -11.35
CA ARG A 532 -23.45 5.33 -10.73
C ARG A 532 -24.13 4.04 -11.16
N LEU A 533 -24.10 3.75 -12.47
CA LEU A 533 -24.64 2.52 -13.03
C LEU A 533 -23.93 1.28 -12.45
N LEU A 534 -22.60 1.27 -12.48
CA LEU A 534 -21.78 0.19 -11.95
C LEU A 534 -22.11 -0.10 -10.48
N ARG A 535 -22.10 0.93 -9.63
CA ARG A 535 -22.42 0.79 -8.20
C ARG A 535 -23.85 0.33 -7.95
N SER A 536 -24.82 0.74 -8.77
CA SER A 536 -26.21 0.27 -8.65
C SER A 536 -26.32 -1.22 -8.96
N ILE A 537 -25.58 -1.72 -9.93
CA ILE A 537 -25.52 -3.15 -10.26
C ILE A 537 -24.85 -3.93 -9.11
N GLN A 538 -23.72 -3.45 -8.59
CA GLN A 538 -23.02 -4.09 -7.47
C GLN A 538 -23.84 -4.13 -6.17
N ALA A 539 -24.70 -3.15 -5.94
CA ALA A 539 -25.57 -3.12 -4.78
C ALA A 539 -26.79 -4.06 -4.89
N SER A 540 -27.17 -4.45 -6.10
CA SER A 540 -28.30 -5.35 -6.38
C SER A 540 -27.90 -6.83 -6.55
N ALA A 541 -26.63 -7.12 -6.68
CA ALA A 541 -26.05 -8.46 -6.83
C ALA A 541 -25.59 -9.03 -5.47
#